data_3df60b2264ff46eda639fd8cebdbd330
#
_entry.id   3df60b2264ff46eda639fd8cebdbd330
#
_cell.length_a   1.000
_cell.length_b   1.000
_cell.length_c   1.000
_cell.angle_alpha   90.00
_cell.angle_beta   90.00
_cell.angle_gamma   90.00
#
_symmetry.space_group_name_H-M   'P 1'
#
loop_
_entity.id
_entity.type
_entity.pdbx_description
1 polymer ?
#
loop_
_entity_poly.entity_id
_entity_poly.type
_entity_poly.pdbx_seq_one_letter_code
_entity_poly.pdbx_strand_id
1 'polypeptide(L)'
;SHYTYDEVKKLNQKYKKESQISLYLKIKCWLKASKKLRTLIYQKRRNSETNYKKTVVNPILHGSFIVYSKDYIKNEEFAFNPNTFFYFETEILDYECEKKGYKRLYTPEIKVLHHQNVATNQVYSNLVEKTIFSNKCNFESTSYFLELMGKEK
;
A
#
# COMPACT_ATOMS: atom_id res chain seq x y z
N SER A 1 13.99 -6.38 -3.06
CA SER A 1 12.87 -5.52 -2.63
C SER A 1 12.86 -4.20 -3.38
N HIS A 2 11.68 -3.75 -3.74
CA HIS A 2 11.50 -2.46 -4.43
C HIS A 2 11.63 -1.27 -3.47
N TYR A 3 11.67 -1.50 -2.15
CA TYR A 3 11.87 -0.49 -1.12
C TYR A 3 13.19 -0.68 -0.39
N THR A 4 13.93 0.41 -0.24
CA THR A 4 15.11 0.49 0.63
C THR A 4 14.69 0.85 2.06
N TYR A 5 15.52 0.52 3.05
CA TYR A 5 15.31 0.88 4.44
C TYR A 5 15.08 2.40 4.63
N ASP A 6 15.88 3.23 3.95
CA ASP A 6 15.78 4.68 4.05
C ASP A 6 14.48 5.24 3.45
N GLU A 7 13.97 4.63 2.38
CA GLU A 7 12.68 5.01 1.79
C GLU A 7 11.54 4.68 2.75
N VAL A 8 11.53 3.48 3.33
CA VAL A 8 10.52 3.11 4.33
C VAL A 8 10.61 4.01 5.56
N LYS A 9 11.82 4.36 6.03
CA LYS A 9 12.03 5.27 7.16
C LYS A 9 11.46 6.67 6.88
N LYS A 10 11.69 7.22 5.70
CA LYS A 10 11.10 8.52 5.29
C LYS A 10 9.58 8.46 5.26
N LEU A 11 9.00 7.38 4.74
CA LEU A 11 7.55 7.17 4.71
C LEU A 11 6.98 7.04 6.13
N ASN A 12 7.63 6.28 7.01
CA ASN A 12 7.23 6.11 8.40
C ASN A 12 7.19 7.46 9.14
N GLN A 13 8.25 8.27 9.03
CA GLN A 13 8.30 9.61 9.64
C GLN A 13 7.18 10.52 9.11
N LYS A 14 6.89 10.47 7.81
CA LYS A 14 5.78 11.22 7.21
C LYS A 14 4.44 10.78 7.78
N TYR A 15 4.16 9.48 7.83
CA TYR A 15 2.90 8.94 8.35
C TYR A 15 2.72 9.25 9.84
N LYS A 16 3.80 9.18 10.63
CA LYS A 16 3.79 9.60 12.04
C LYS A 16 3.31 11.04 12.21
N LYS A 17 3.82 11.98 11.41
CA LYS A 17 3.40 13.38 11.44
C LYS A 17 1.95 13.57 10.98
N GLU A 18 1.55 12.86 9.92
CA GLU A 18 0.23 12.98 9.31
C GLU A 18 -0.85 12.15 10.03
N SER A 19 -0.50 11.33 11.01
CA SER A 19 -1.44 10.58 11.85
C SER A 19 -2.05 11.41 13.00
N GLN A 20 -1.54 12.63 13.20
CA GLN A 20 -2.04 13.54 14.23
C GLN A 20 -2.93 14.62 13.64
N ILE A 21 -3.94 15.04 14.41
CA ILE A 21 -4.80 16.16 14.03
C ILE A 21 -3.98 17.44 14.05
N SER A 22 -3.83 18.09 12.89
CA SER A 22 -3.15 19.37 12.77
C SER A 22 -3.93 20.31 11.83
N LEU A 23 -3.72 21.61 11.98
CA LEU A 23 -4.27 22.60 11.05
C LEU A 23 -3.81 22.32 9.62
N TYR A 24 -2.55 21.92 9.44
CA TYR A 24 -1.99 21.51 8.16
C TYR A 24 -2.81 20.35 7.54
N LEU A 25 -3.14 19.31 8.32
CA LEU A 25 -3.91 18.18 7.85
C LEU A 25 -5.34 18.59 7.42
N LYS A 26 -5.98 19.47 8.21
CA LYS A 26 -7.31 20.01 7.87
C LYS A 26 -7.28 20.78 6.54
N ILE A 27 -6.31 21.68 6.35
CA ILE A 27 -6.13 22.42 5.10
C ILE A 27 -5.84 21.48 3.94
N LYS A 28 -4.96 20.48 4.11
CA LYS A 28 -4.63 19.46 3.10
C LYS A 28 -5.87 18.66 2.69
N CYS A 29 -6.71 18.25 3.63
CA CYS A 29 -7.96 17.54 3.34
C CYS A 29 -8.98 18.44 2.63
N TRP A 30 -9.10 19.70 3.04
CA TRP A 30 -9.96 20.69 2.38
C TRP A 30 -9.55 20.92 0.92
N LEU A 31 -8.25 21.08 0.64
CA LEU A 31 -7.72 21.22 -0.71
C LEU A 31 -8.01 19.96 -1.56
N LYS A 32 -7.87 18.75 -0.99
CA LYS A 32 -8.20 17.49 -1.68
C LYS A 32 -9.69 17.32 -1.95
N ALA A 33 -10.56 17.91 -1.16
CA ALA A 33 -12.01 17.89 -1.37
C ALA A 33 -12.42 18.74 -2.58
N SER A 34 -11.60 19.72 -3.00
CA SER A 34 -11.86 20.53 -4.18
C SER A 34 -11.76 19.71 -5.47
N LYS A 35 -12.89 19.63 -6.22
CA LYS A 35 -12.94 18.88 -7.49
C LYS A 35 -11.88 19.35 -8.50
N LYS A 36 -11.66 20.67 -8.62
CA LYS A 36 -10.71 21.28 -9.57
C LYS A 36 -9.24 20.86 -9.27
N LEU A 37 -8.82 20.96 -8.01
CA LEU A 37 -7.46 20.54 -7.60
C LEU A 37 -7.24 19.04 -7.75
N ARG A 38 -8.26 18.25 -7.45
CA ARG A 38 -8.20 16.79 -7.62
C ARG A 38 -7.98 16.41 -9.08
N THR A 39 -8.68 17.06 -10.02
CA THR A 39 -8.52 16.80 -11.46
C THR A 39 -7.10 17.11 -11.93
N LEU A 40 -6.50 18.24 -11.50
CA LEU A 40 -5.12 18.60 -11.84
C LEU A 40 -4.09 17.59 -11.31
N ILE A 41 -4.27 17.12 -10.07
CA ILE A 41 -3.39 16.10 -9.46
C ILE A 41 -3.51 14.75 -10.19
N TYR A 42 -4.72 14.35 -10.57
CA TYR A 42 -4.96 13.11 -11.31
C TYR A 42 -4.44 13.17 -12.75
N GLN A 43 -4.55 14.31 -13.42
CA GLN A 43 -3.97 14.48 -14.75
C GLN A 43 -2.45 14.33 -14.74
N LYS A 44 -1.77 14.87 -13.72
CA LYS A 44 -0.32 14.72 -13.56
C LYS A 44 0.13 13.26 -13.28
N ARG A 45 -0.71 12.46 -12.62
CA ARG A 45 -0.42 11.04 -12.36
C ARG A 45 -0.71 10.11 -13.54
N ARG A 46 -1.57 10.53 -14.47
CA ARG A 46 -2.00 9.72 -15.62
C ARG A 46 -0.92 9.51 -16.67
N ASN A 47 0.18 10.26 -16.60
CA ASN A 47 1.31 10.16 -17.52
C ASN A 47 2.32 9.05 -17.17
N SER A 48 2.14 8.32 -16.09
CA SER A 48 2.85 7.04 -15.89
C SER A 48 2.03 5.94 -16.54
N GLU A 49 2.26 5.64 -17.80
CA GLU A 49 1.73 4.48 -18.48
C GLU A 49 2.29 3.20 -17.82
N THR A 50 1.59 2.73 -16.81
CA THR A 50 1.77 1.35 -16.36
C THR A 50 1.35 0.45 -17.50
N ASN A 51 2.26 -0.35 -18.01
CA ASN A 51 2.01 -1.23 -19.15
C ASN A 51 1.20 -2.46 -18.70
N TYR A 52 -0.07 -2.19 -18.28
CA TYR A 52 -1.02 -3.19 -17.79
C TYR A 52 -1.41 -4.26 -18.83
N LYS A 53 -0.93 -4.13 -20.07
CA LYS A 53 -1.19 -5.06 -21.17
C LYS A 53 -0.16 -6.18 -21.29
N LYS A 54 0.91 -6.12 -20.52
CA LYS A 54 1.98 -7.12 -20.56
C LYS A 54 2.12 -7.82 -19.23
N THR A 55 2.46 -9.10 -19.29
CA THR A 55 2.87 -9.88 -18.13
C THR A 55 4.15 -9.27 -17.54
N VAL A 56 4.18 -9.12 -16.22
CA VAL A 56 5.34 -8.58 -15.48
C VAL A 56 5.75 -9.57 -14.40
N VAL A 57 7.05 -9.87 -14.36
CA VAL A 57 7.64 -10.75 -13.36
C VAL A 57 8.17 -9.92 -12.19
N ASN A 58 7.91 -10.37 -10.98
CA ASN A 58 8.30 -9.75 -9.72
C ASN A 58 7.88 -8.28 -9.53
N PRO A 59 6.64 -7.87 -9.91
CA PRO A 59 6.14 -6.56 -9.50
C PRO A 59 5.70 -6.58 -8.04
N ILE A 60 5.55 -5.40 -7.44
CA ILE A 60 4.72 -5.28 -6.24
C ILE A 60 3.27 -5.49 -6.68
N LEU A 61 2.62 -6.52 -6.14
CA LEU A 61 1.24 -6.87 -6.49
C LEU A 61 0.25 -5.88 -5.85
N HIS A 62 -0.92 -5.76 -6.44
CA HIS A 62 -2.01 -4.99 -5.85
C HIS A 62 -2.87 -5.91 -4.98
N GLY A 63 -3.10 -5.53 -3.71
CA GLY A 63 -3.79 -6.36 -2.72
C GLY A 63 -5.27 -6.64 -2.96
N SER A 64 -5.90 -6.07 -4.03
CA SER A 64 -7.32 -6.28 -4.32
C SER A 64 -7.64 -7.70 -4.80
N PHE A 65 -6.68 -8.37 -5.44
CA PHE A 65 -6.83 -9.74 -5.91
C PHE A 65 -5.45 -10.38 -6.08
N ILE A 66 -5.18 -11.43 -5.32
CA ILE A 66 -3.95 -12.23 -5.40
C ILE A 66 -4.34 -13.70 -5.40
N VAL A 67 -3.72 -14.48 -6.27
CA VAL A 67 -3.81 -15.94 -6.28
C VAL A 67 -2.47 -16.50 -5.81
N TYR A 68 -2.52 -17.32 -4.78
CA TYR A 68 -1.33 -17.98 -4.24
C TYR A 68 -1.16 -19.37 -4.85
N SER A 69 0.07 -19.75 -5.16
CA SER A 69 0.39 -21.10 -5.64
C SER A 69 0.21 -22.13 -4.53
N LYS A 70 0.01 -23.40 -4.94
CA LYS A 70 -0.06 -24.53 -4.01
C LYS A 70 1.19 -24.62 -3.12
N ASP A 71 2.36 -24.36 -3.69
CA ASP A 71 3.62 -24.41 -2.94
C ASP A 71 3.73 -23.27 -1.92
N TYR A 72 3.27 -22.07 -2.26
CA TYR A 72 3.18 -20.97 -1.29
C TYR A 72 2.28 -21.36 -0.10
N ILE A 73 1.05 -21.84 -0.39
CA ILE A 73 0.08 -22.22 0.65
C ILE A 73 0.58 -23.36 1.56
N LYS A 74 1.41 -24.25 1.03
CA LYS A 74 1.98 -25.35 1.83
C LYS A 74 3.10 -24.90 2.77
N ASN A 75 3.84 -23.85 2.40
CA ASN A 75 5.05 -23.44 3.11
C ASN A 75 4.83 -22.18 3.96
N GLU A 76 3.76 -21.42 3.69
CA GLU A 76 3.45 -20.19 4.40
C GLU A 76 2.11 -20.31 5.14
N GLU A 77 2.13 -19.95 6.42
CA GLU A 77 0.95 -20.02 7.29
C GLU A 77 -0.08 -18.92 6.94
N PHE A 78 0.41 -17.76 6.48
CA PHE A 78 -0.44 -16.59 6.21
C PHE A 78 -0.29 -16.11 4.76
N ALA A 79 -1.40 -15.64 4.20
CA ALA A 79 -1.43 -14.99 2.89
C ALA A 79 -0.69 -13.62 2.90
N PHE A 80 -0.84 -12.88 4.00
CA PHE A 80 -0.12 -11.65 4.31
C PHE A 80 0.46 -11.74 5.71
N ASN A 81 1.50 -10.96 5.97
CA ASN A 81 2.10 -10.89 7.29
C ASN A 81 1.07 -10.41 8.33
N PRO A 82 0.82 -11.19 9.42
CA PRO A 82 -0.23 -10.91 10.39
C PRO A 82 0.05 -9.67 11.27
N ASN A 83 1.27 -9.13 11.23
CA ASN A 83 1.65 -7.93 11.99
C ASN A 83 1.30 -6.63 11.25
N THR A 84 0.55 -6.71 10.15
CA THR A 84 0.02 -5.55 9.44
C THR A 84 -1.50 -5.55 9.47
N PHE A 85 -2.07 -4.37 9.66
CA PHE A 85 -3.51 -4.15 9.58
C PHE A 85 -3.78 -2.96 8.66
N PHE A 86 -4.16 -3.20 7.42
CA PHE A 86 -4.28 -2.22 6.34
C PHE A 86 -2.97 -1.53 5.96
N TYR A 87 -2.74 -1.43 4.67
CA TYR A 87 -1.60 -0.79 4.00
C TYR A 87 -0.25 -1.49 4.23
N PHE A 88 0.60 -1.43 3.24
CA PHE A 88 1.93 -2.05 3.19
C PHE A 88 1.94 -3.59 3.21
N GLU A 89 0.80 -4.26 3.24
CA GLU A 89 0.75 -5.73 3.18
C GLU A 89 1.43 -6.28 1.92
N THR A 90 1.18 -5.63 0.78
CA THR A 90 1.75 -6.06 -0.51
C THR A 90 3.22 -5.73 -0.66
N GLU A 91 3.68 -4.64 -0.08
CA GLU A 91 5.09 -4.25 -0.03
C GLU A 91 5.90 -5.17 0.88
N ILE A 92 5.34 -5.57 2.02
CA ILE A 92 5.95 -6.54 2.92
C ILE A 92 5.93 -7.94 2.28
N LEU A 93 4.82 -8.34 1.66
CA LEU A 93 4.75 -9.59 0.89
C LEU A 93 5.81 -9.63 -0.22
N ASP A 94 6.02 -8.50 -0.95
CA ASP A 94 7.07 -8.39 -1.96
C ASP A 94 8.45 -8.64 -1.36
N TYR A 95 8.76 -8.01 -0.24
CA TYR A 95 10.02 -8.17 0.48
C TYR A 95 10.24 -9.62 0.95
N GLU A 96 9.23 -10.23 1.58
CA GLU A 96 9.29 -11.61 2.08
C GLU A 96 9.42 -12.62 0.93
N CYS A 97 8.66 -12.43 -0.16
CA CYS A 97 8.77 -13.25 -1.37
C CYS A 97 10.17 -13.20 -1.98
N GLU A 98 10.78 -12.01 -2.05
CA GLU A 98 12.14 -11.86 -2.57
C GLU A 98 13.15 -12.60 -1.70
N LYS A 99 13.04 -12.49 -0.38
CA LYS A 99 13.90 -13.18 0.58
C LYS A 99 13.79 -14.71 0.53
N LYS A 100 12.58 -15.20 0.35
CA LYS A 100 12.28 -16.64 0.30
C LYS A 100 12.41 -17.24 -1.11
N GLY A 101 12.73 -16.43 -2.12
CA GLY A 101 12.88 -16.88 -3.51
C GLY A 101 11.56 -17.14 -4.24
N TYR A 102 10.42 -16.66 -3.72
CA TYR A 102 9.13 -16.76 -4.41
C TYR A 102 9.04 -15.75 -5.55
N LYS A 103 8.51 -16.22 -6.67
CA LYS A 103 8.23 -15.36 -7.85
C LYS A 103 6.82 -14.79 -7.74
N ARG A 104 6.69 -13.51 -8.08
CA ARG A 104 5.41 -12.82 -8.23
C ARG A 104 5.15 -12.59 -9.70
N LEU A 105 3.92 -12.74 -10.13
CA LEU A 105 3.53 -12.59 -11.52
C LEU A 105 2.29 -11.71 -11.63
N TYR A 106 2.36 -10.67 -12.43
CA TYR A 106 1.19 -9.98 -12.93
C TYR A 106 0.85 -10.49 -14.33
N THR A 107 -0.40 -10.86 -14.56
CA THR A 107 -0.90 -11.24 -15.88
C THR A 107 -2.15 -10.45 -16.25
N PRO A 108 -2.24 -9.88 -17.45
CA PRO A 108 -3.43 -9.19 -17.95
C PRO A 108 -4.57 -10.14 -18.38
N GLU A 109 -4.33 -11.44 -18.38
CA GLU A 109 -5.33 -12.45 -18.76
C GLU A 109 -6.46 -12.56 -17.74
N ILE A 110 -6.14 -12.30 -16.45
CA ILE A 110 -7.11 -12.30 -15.36
C ILE A 110 -7.59 -10.87 -15.14
N LYS A 111 -8.90 -10.64 -15.32
CA LYS A 111 -9.54 -9.33 -15.14
C LYS A 111 -10.52 -9.39 -13.98
N VAL A 112 -10.36 -8.48 -13.04
CA VAL A 112 -11.20 -8.38 -11.84
C VAL A 112 -11.81 -6.98 -11.76
N LEU A 113 -13.11 -6.89 -11.50
CA LEU A 113 -13.76 -5.63 -11.20
C LEU A 113 -13.59 -5.31 -9.70
N HIS A 114 -12.80 -4.29 -9.39
CA HIS A 114 -12.54 -3.87 -8.02
C HIS A 114 -13.28 -2.58 -7.67
N HIS A 115 -14.20 -2.66 -6.69
CA HIS A 115 -14.91 -1.50 -6.14
C HIS A 115 -14.07 -0.87 -5.02
N GLN A 116 -13.32 0.19 -5.36
CA GLN A 116 -12.41 0.85 -4.42
C GLN A 116 -13.14 1.54 -3.26
N ASN A 117 -12.52 1.52 -2.08
CA ASN A 117 -12.94 2.28 -0.89
C ASN A 117 -14.33 1.92 -0.30
N VAL A 118 -14.96 0.82 -0.69
CA VAL A 118 -16.27 0.44 -0.16
C VAL A 118 -16.23 0.31 1.36
N ALA A 119 -15.31 -0.48 1.90
CA ALA A 119 -15.19 -0.72 3.34
C ALA A 119 -14.88 0.56 4.14
N THR A 120 -13.90 1.35 3.70
CA THR A 120 -13.48 2.56 4.43
C THR A 120 -14.47 3.72 4.30
N ASN A 121 -15.25 3.79 3.20
CA ASN A 121 -16.29 4.82 3.04
C ASN A 121 -17.52 4.53 3.90
N GLN A 122 -17.78 3.27 4.24
CA GLN A 122 -18.89 2.91 5.14
C GLN A 122 -18.61 3.29 6.59
N VAL A 123 -17.34 3.27 7.01
CA VAL A 123 -16.93 3.53 8.40
C VAL A 123 -16.67 5.01 8.67
N TYR A 124 -16.09 5.73 7.72
CA TYR A 124 -15.67 7.12 7.91
C TYR A 124 -16.43 8.07 6.97
N SER A 125 -17.31 8.89 7.52
CA SER A 125 -18.00 9.97 6.81
C SER A 125 -17.11 11.20 6.60
N ASN A 126 -16.12 11.40 7.48
CA ASN A 126 -15.23 12.57 7.48
C ASN A 126 -13.88 12.24 6.85
N LEU A 127 -13.50 13.02 5.83
CA LEU A 127 -12.22 12.86 5.12
C LEU A 127 -10.99 13.01 6.03
N VAL A 128 -11.07 13.87 7.07
CA VAL A 128 -9.97 14.07 8.01
C VAL A 128 -9.77 12.81 8.85
N GLU A 129 -10.82 12.26 9.42
CA GLU A 129 -10.78 11.02 10.22
C GLU A 129 -10.29 9.83 9.39
N LYS A 130 -10.83 9.69 8.17
CA LYS A 130 -10.36 8.67 7.22
C LYS A 130 -8.86 8.81 6.92
N THR A 131 -8.37 10.05 6.76
CA THR A 131 -6.95 10.30 6.49
C THR A 131 -6.08 10.00 7.71
N ILE A 132 -6.54 10.35 8.91
CA ILE A 132 -5.84 10.03 10.18
C ILE A 132 -5.75 8.52 10.37
N PHE A 133 -6.88 7.80 10.21
CA PHE A 133 -6.91 6.34 10.30
C PHE A 133 -5.92 5.71 9.32
N SER A 134 -5.99 6.10 8.03
CA SER A 134 -5.08 5.61 7.01
C SER A 134 -3.61 5.87 7.36
N ASN A 135 -3.27 7.06 7.86
CA ASN A 135 -1.91 7.38 8.24
C ASN A 135 -1.44 6.63 9.50
N LYS A 136 -2.34 6.34 10.46
CA LYS A 136 -2.02 5.49 11.62
C LYS A 136 -1.67 4.08 11.17
N CYS A 137 -2.52 3.45 10.37
CA CYS A 137 -2.24 2.11 9.84
C CYS A 137 -0.95 2.06 9.02
N ASN A 138 -0.72 3.06 8.15
CA ASN A 138 0.53 3.17 7.40
C ASN A 138 1.75 3.35 8.33
N PHE A 139 1.63 4.12 9.39
CA PHE A 139 2.70 4.30 10.38
C PHE A 139 3.03 3.00 11.10
N GLU A 140 2.02 2.26 11.56
CA GLU A 140 2.18 0.97 12.24
C GLU A 140 2.83 -0.06 11.30
N SER A 141 2.29 -0.21 10.08
CA SER A 141 2.81 -1.17 9.11
C SER A 141 4.24 -0.83 8.64
N THR A 142 4.55 0.46 8.44
CA THR A 142 5.93 0.85 8.10
C THR A 142 6.89 0.74 9.28
N SER A 143 6.43 0.88 10.52
CA SER A 143 7.26 0.63 11.71
C SER A 143 7.64 -0.84 11.82
N TYR A 144 6.67 -1.73 11.62
CA TYR A 144 6.93 -3.17 11.55
C TYR A 144 7.86 -3.53 10.39
N PHE A 145 7.65 -2.93 9.21
CA PHE A 145 8.50 -3.19 8.05
C PHE A 145 9.97 -2.78 8.29
N LEU A 146 10.20 -1.65 8.96
CA LEU A 146 11.55 -1.24 9.38
C LEU A 146 12.19 -2.25 10.35
N GLU A 147 11.41 -2.75 11.31
CA GLU A 147 11.87 -3.79 12.23
C GLU A 147 12.24 -5.06 11.49
N LEU A 148 11.41 -5.50 10.55
CA LEU A 148 11.65 -6.67 9.71
C LEU A 148 12.92 -6.53 8.89
N MET A 149 13.15 -5.37 8.25
CA MET A 149 14.36 -5.06 7.48
C MET A 149 15.61 -4.89 8.36
N GLY A 150 15.44 -4.45 9.60
CA GLY A 150 16.54 -4.19 10.55
C GLY A 150 17.03 -5.44 11.29
N LYS A 151 16.22 -6.48 11.42
CA LYS A 151 16.60 -7.76 12.06
C LYS A 151 17.66 -8.55 11.27
N GLU A 152 17.95 -8.13 10.04
CA GLU A 152 18.88 -8.81 9.12
C GLU A 152 20.25 -8.13 9.03
N LYS A 153 20.56 -7.17 9.93
CA LYS A 153 21.91 -6.59 10.10
C LYS A 153 22.61 -7.24 11.27
#